data_3513a716841006e40fdfafce411ed0e6
#
_entry.id   3513a716841006e40fdfafce411ed0e6
#
_cell.length_a   1.000
_cell.length_b   1.000
_cell.length_c   1.000
_cell.angle_alpha   90.00
_cell.angle_beta   90.00
_cell.angle_gamma   90.00
#
_symmetry.space_group_name_H-M   'P 1'
#
loop_
_entity.id
_entity.type
_entity.pdbx_description
1 polymer ?
#
loop_
_entity_poly.entity_id
_entity_poly.type
_entity_poly.pdbx_seq_one_letter_code
_entity_poly.pdbx_strand_id
1 'polypeptide(L)'
;SGQYFGEKRITFKIKGVALSANMVNWVDGSKSVSVVYNGEEQTPRVNVSLQKKVKDENGKTVTKTTYLRKYDDYYKVGDYKVSYLKNVDAGTATVVITGVNGYTGTVKKTFKITQADLAAEGTEAKIAAGGDAADSAIKVAFVKNGAKPAVVVTAKLANGNTVTLKEGKDYTVTYANNKAVSEGKNLTEKKLPLITVKGKGNFKGSIKQTFTITNKSLADTVNPITVTVTDVPANKNKGKFVSKPVITDENGTKLKENTDYKLSYSLLTETGAVELDTKTGIVNEPGSTVRITITGAGNYQGEGSVLTADYRITELDFKKVTVKVVPKTLPYTMKPVTLTEDDLVITMKVGTGKQAVVEELKLITDGDDTKDGYKIIGYKNNVNKGTAQVTLQGCGKYGGTKTVKFYIGTRPFFWWIMP
;
A
#
# COMPACT_ATOMS: atom_id res chain seq x y z
N SER A 1 -72.36 2.05 76.09
CA SER A 1 -71.79 1.46 74.88
C SER A 1 -71.43 2.59 73.93
N GLY A 2 -70.11 2.96 73.85
CA GLY A 2 -69.64 3.96 72.91
C GLY A 2 -69.40 3.33 71.56
N GLN A 3 -70.11 3.82 70.54
CA GLN A 3 -69.79 3.51 69.15
C GLN A 3 -68.57 4.29 68.73
N TYR A 4 -67.48 3.58 68.35
CA TYR A 4 -66.34 4.19 67.78
C TYR A 4 -66.58 4.36 66.28
N PHE A 5 -66.60 5.63 65.79
CA PHE A 5 -66.57 6.00 64.37
C PHE A 5 -65.23 6.61 64.06
N GLY A 6 -64.57 6.03 63.16
CA GLY A 6 -63.31 6.57 62.63
C GLY A 6 -62.62 5.63 61.68
N GLU A 7 -62.10 6.16 60.51
CA GLU A 7 -61.26 5.43 59.60
C GLU A 7 -59.80 5.52 60.06
N LYS A 8 -59.12 4.40 60.18
CA LYS A 8 -57.68 4.34 60.36
C LYS A 8 -57.04 3.91 59.06
N ARG A 9 -56.36 4.84 58.38
CA ARG A 9 -55.56 4.53 57.19
C ARG A 9 -54.19 3.96 57.60
N ILE A 10 -53.94 2.74 57.16
CA ILE A 10 -52.65 2.09 57.34
C ILE A 10 -51.95 2.10 56.00
N THR A 11 -50.77 2.77 55.91
CA THR A 11 -49.90 2.76 54.76
C THR A 11 -48.96 1.59 54.91
N PHE A 12 -48.86 0.77 53.85
CA PHE A 12 -47.87 -0.28 53.77
C PHE A 12 -47.08 -0.11 52.47
N LYS A 13 -45.79 -0.46 52.50
CA LYS A 13 -44.88 -0.39 51.35
C LYS A 13 -44.82 -1.78 50.73
N ILE A 14 -45.24 -1.88 49.46
CA ILE A 14 -45.03 -3.09 48.67
C ILE A 14 -43.60 -3.06 48.18
N LYS A 15 -42.78 -4.00 48.64
CA LYS A 15 -41.42 -4.20 48.09
C LYS A 15 -41.54 -5.11 46.89
N GLY A 16 -40.99 -4.65 45.74
CA GLY A 16 -40.81 -5.49 44.57
C GLY A 16 -39.83 -6.64 44.83
N VAL A 17 -39.98 -7.73 44.10
CA VAL A 17 -39.06 -8.87 44.13
C VAL A 17 -37.79 -8.52 43.37
N ALA A 18 -36.65 -8.50 44.06
CA ALA A 18 -35.37 -8.22 43.41
C ALA A 18 -34.94 -9.41 42.55
N LEU A 19 -34.59 -9.15 41.29
CA LEU A 19 -33.97 -10.14 40.41
C LEU A 19 -32.55 -10.48 40.89
N SER A 20 -32.18 -11.75 40.78
CA SER A 20 -30.86 -12.26 41.14
C SER A 20 -30.30 -13.19 40.04
N ALA A 21 -28.97 -13.37 40.01
CA ALA A 21 -28.29 -14.09 38.93
C ALA A 21 -28.76 -15.57 38.80
N ASN A 22 -29.11 -16.22 39.90
CA ASN A 22 -29.61 -17.60 39.91
C ASN A 22 -31.01 -17.78 39.32
N MET A 23 -31.74 -16.68 39.12
CA MET A 23 -33.05 -16.68 38.46
C MET A 23 -32.92 -16.69 36.94
N VAL A 24 -31.75 -16.30 36.37
CA VAL A 24 -31.55 -16.10 34.93
C VAL A 24 -30.79 -17.28 34.35
N ASN A 25 -31.43 -18.04 33.48
CA ASN A 25 -30.84 -19.20 32.81
C ASN A 25 -30.93 -19.04 31.29
N TRP A 26 -30.01 -19.65 30.57
CA TRP A 26 -30.13 -19.79 29.11
C TRP A 26 -31.29 -20.76 28.80
N VAL A 27 -32.00 -20.51 27.70
CA VAL A 27 -33.19 -21.32 27.34
C VAL A 27 -32.82 -22.77 27.07
N ASP A 28 -31.62 -23.02 26.55
CA ASP A 28 -31.07 -24.34 26.26
C ASP A 28 -30.54 -25.10 27.51
N GLY A 29 -30.64 -24.45 28.69
CA GLY A 29 -30.14 -25.02 29.97
C GLY A 29 -28.60 -25.01 30.09
N SER A 30 -27.87 -24.49 29.14
CA SER A 30 -26.42 -24.43 29.18
C SER A 30 -25.87 -23.48 30.26
N LYS A 31 -24.69 -23.78 30.79
CA LYS A 31 -23.99 -22.87 31.72
C LYS A 31 -23.47 -21.61 31.01
N SER A 32 -23.11 -21.74 29.74
CA SER A 32 -22.57 -20.66 28.92
C SER A 32 -23.04 -20.80 27.47
N VAL A 33 -23.28 -19.70 26.79
CA VAL A 33 -23.63 -19.65 25.37
C VAL A 33 -22.47 -19.07 24.56
N SER A 34 -22.20 -19.69 23.41
CA SER A 34 -21.26 -19.22 22.44
C SER A 34 -21.92 -19.26 21.05
N VAL A 35 -21.87 -18.16 20.33
CA VAL A 35 -22.38 -18.01 18.95
C VAL A 35 -21.25 -17.58 18.04
N VAL A 36 -21.33 -17.87 16.75
CA VAL A 36 -20.35 -17.44 15.78
C VAL A 36 -20.75 -16.06 15.23
N TYR A 37 -19.78 -15.19 15.03
CA TYR A 37 -19.98 -13.89 14.39
C TYR A 37 -20.66 -14.08 13.02
N ASN A 38 -21.72 -13.31 12.79
CA ASN A 38 -22.49 -13.33 11.54
C ASN A 38 -22.80 -11.94 10.98
N GLY A 39 -22.17 -10.89 11.54
CA GLY A 39 -22.36 -9.51 11.11
C GLY A 39 -23.61 -8.81 11.67
N GLU A 40 -24.47 -9.53 12.41
CA GLU A 40 -25.72 -9.03 12.96
C GLU A 40 -25.74 -9.09 14.50
N GLU A 41 -26.74 -8.46 15.10
CA GLU A 41 -26.95 -8.53 16.54
C GLU A 41 -27.25 -9.97 17.00
N GLN A 42 -26.45 -10.46 17.92
CA GLN A 42 -26.67 -11.77 18.56
C GLN A 42 -27.53 -11.61 19.79
N THR A 43 -28.67 -12.30 19.83
CA THR A 43 -29.65 -12.18 20.89
C THR A 43 -30.05 -13.54 21.49
N PRO A 44 -29.10 -14.28 22.09
CA PRO A 44 -29.43 -15.58 22.69
C PRO A 44 -30.48 -15.43 23.78
N ARG A 45 -31.44 -16.34 23.79
CA ARG A 45 -32.62 -16.26 24.65
C ARG A 45 -32.33 -16.69 26.07
N VAL A 46 -32.95 -16.00 27.04
CA VAL A 46 -32.87 -16.32 28.46
C VAL A 46 -34.26 -16.58 29.03
N ASN A 47 -34.34 -17.47 30.02
CA ASN A 47 -35.47 -17.66 30.89
C ASN A 47 -35.18 -17.05 32.25
N VAL A 48 -36.19 -16.40 32.84
CA VAL A 48 -36.13 -15.91 34.23
C VAL A 48 -37.17 -16.67 35.05
N SER A 49 -36.73 -17.29 36.14
CA SER A 49 -37.63 -18.09 36.98
C SER A 49 -37.34 -17.89 38.46
N LEU A 50 -38.42 -17.96 39.22
CA LEU A 50 -38.39 -18.01 40.68
C LEU A 50 -38.52 -19.45 41.13
N GLN A 51 -37.65 -19.86 42.05
CA GLN A 51 -37.73 -21.15 42.73
C GLN A 51 -38.14 -20.92 44.17
N LYS A 52 -39.25 -21.53 44.58
CA LYS A 52 -39.77 -21.47 45.96
C LYS A 52 -39.93 -22.88 46.51
N LYS A 53 -39.37 -23.12 47.69
CA LYS A 53 -39.63 -24.36 48.43
C LYS A 53 -41.04 -24.28 49.04
N VAL A 54 -41.86 -25.24 48.71
CA VAL A 54 -43.20 -25.41 49.22
C VAL A 54 -43.37 -26.84 49.73
N LYS A 55 -44.28 -27.06 50.67
CA LYS A 55 -44.70 -28.42 51.10
C LYS A 55 -45.76 -28.93 50.14
N ASP A 56 -45.66 -30.17 49.71
CA ASP A 56 -46.71 -30.86 48.96
C ASP A 56 -47.81 -31.38 49.90
N GLU A 57 -48.79 -32.05 49.32
CA GLU A 57 -49.92 -32.59 50.01
C GLU A 57 -49.54 -33.63 51.10
N ASN A 58 -48.36 -34.23 50.96
CA ASN A 58 -47.79 -35.21 51.89
C ASN A 58 -46.80 -34.59 52.88
N GLY A 59 -46.71 -33.27 52.95
CA GLY A 59 -45.81 -32.53 53.84
C GLY A 59 -44.32 -32.53 53.39
N LYS A 60 -43.94 -33.10 52.22
CA LYS A 60 -42.60 -33.15 51.69
C LYS A 60 -42.27 -31.79 51.06
N THR A 61 -41.02 -31.33 51.32
CA THR A 61 -40.56 -30.08 50.72
C THR A 61 -40.19 -30.30 49.21
N VAL A 62 -40.90 -29.62 48.34
CA VAL A 62 -40.67 -29.64 46.88
C VAL A 62 -40.34 -28.23 46.41
N THR A 63 -39.59 -28.13 45.30
CA THR A 63 -39.28 -26.84 44.69
C THR A 63 -40.30 -26.54 43.60
N LYS A 64 -41.08 -25.49 43.79
CA LYS A 64 -42.00 -24.97 42.78
C LYS A 64 -41.26 -23.91 41.94
N THR A 65 -41.19 -24.10 40.62
CA THR A 65 -40.60 -23.13 39.68
C THR A 65 -41.73 -22.34 39.02
N THR A 66 -41.60 -21.00 39.04
CA THR A 66 -42.48 -20.07 38.35
C THR A 66 -41.68 -19.28 37.35
N TYR A 67 -42.01 -19.38 36.08
CA TYR A 67 -41.37 -18.61 35.02
C TYR A 67 -41.94 -17.21 34.93
N LEU A 68 -41.06 -16.20 34.88
CA LEU A 68 -41.44 -14.81 34.67
C LEU A 68 -41.63 -14.55 33.16
N ARG A 69 -42.50 -13.60 32.86
CA ARG A 69 -42.80 -13.23 31.48
C ARG A 69 -41.92 -12.07 31.01
N LYS A 70 -41.36 -12.22 29.80
CA LYS A 70 -40.70 -11.10 29.14
C LYS A 70 -41.71 -9.99 28.89
N TYR A 71 -41.31 -8.74 29.13
CA TYR A 71 -42.14 -7.56 28.92
C TYR A 71 -42.52 -7.40 27.45
N ASP A 72 -43.79 -7.22 27.20
CA ASP A 72 -44.34 -6.86 25.91
C ASP A 72 -44.60 -5.35 25.88
N ASP A 73 -43.88 -4.65 25.00
CA ASP A 73 -43.99 -3.19 24.90
C ASP A 73 -45.31 -2.73 24.28
N TYR A 74 -46.03 -3.59 23.55
CA TYR A 74 -47.32 -3.28 22.98
C TYR A 74 -48.43 -3.39 24.04
N TYR A 75 -48.52 -4.53 24.72
CA TYR A 75 -49.53 -4.78 25.73
C TYR A 75 -49.19 -4.19 27.11
N LYS A 76 -47.96 -3.67 27.29
CA LYS A 76 -47.45 -3.12 28.57
C LYS A 76 -47.47 -4.11 29.73
N VAL A 77 -47.40 -5.40 29.46
CA VAL A 77 -47.41 -6.50 30.42
C VAL A 77 -46.11 -7.30 30.40
N GLY A 78 -45.76 -7.87 31.55
CA GLY A 78 -44.57 -8.69 31.72
C GLY A 78 -43.81 -8.29 32.98
N ASP A 79 -42.81 -9.09 33.32
CA ASP A 79 -42.10 -9.07 34.59
C ASP A 79 -40.68 -8.55 34.46
N TYR A 80 -40.10 -8.65 33.26
CA TYR A 80 -38.73 -8.19 32.99
C TYR A 80 -38.51 -7.76 31.53
N LYS A 81 -37.62 -6.80 31.33
CA LYS A 81 -37.12 -6.38 30.01
C LYS A 81 -35.76 -6.99 29.73
N VAL A 82 -35.46 -7.20 28.45
CA VAL A 82 -34.18 -7.72 27.98
C VAL A 82 -33.54 -6.73 26.99
N SER A 83 -32.29 -6.43 27.22
CA SER A 83 -31.45 -5.69 26.25
C SER A 83 -30.08 -6.34 26.13
N TYR A 84 -29.34 -5.98 25.11
CA TYR A 84 -28.02 -6.55 24.83
C TYR A 84 -26.96 -5.44 24.67
N LEU A 85 -25.74 -5.75 25.05
CA LEU A 85 -24.58 -4.85 24.92
C LEU A 85 -23.43 -5.59 24.25
N LYS A 86 -22.76 -4.92 23.32
CA LYS A 86 -21.62 -5.46 22.59
C LYS A 86 -21.92 -6.81 21.90
N ASN A 87 -23.11 -6.92 21.35
CA ASN A 87 -23.66 -8.19 20.85
C ASN A 87 -23.55 -8.35 19.32
N VAL A 88 -22.69 -7.55 18.64
CA VAL A 88 -22.43 -7.65 17.20
C VAL A 88 -21.05 -8.25 16.94
N ASP A 89 -20.00 -7.64 17.49
CA ASP A 89 -18.62 -8.02 17.21
C ASP A 89 -18.15 -9.22 18.04
N ALA A 90 -17.17 -9.95 17.52
CA ALA A 90 -16.53 -11.05 18.23
C ALA A 90 -15.93 -10.58 19.56
N GLY A 91 -16.22 -11.33 20.62
CA GLY A 91 -15.80 -10.95 21.96
C GLY A 91 -16.79 -11.44 23.04
N THR A 92 -16.81 -10.75 24.16
CA THR A 92 -17.76 -11.01 25.25
C THR A 92 -18.91 -10.01 25.17
N ALA A 93 -20.09 -10.52 24.88
CA ALA A 93 -21.35 -9.77 24.88
C ALA A 93 -22.09 -9.95 26.20
N THR A 94 -23.06 -9.08 26.47
CA THR A 94 -23.83 -9.11 27.73
C THR A 94 -25.32 -9.01 27.42
N VAL A 95 -26.11 -9.92 27.98
CA VAL A 95 -27.55 -9.75 28.10
C VAL A 95 -27.85 -9.07 29.44
N VAL A 96 -28.69 -8.07 29.38
CA VAL A 96 -29.11 -7.27 30.55
C VAL A 96 -30.62 -7.51 30.77
N ILE A 97 -30.98 -8.01 31.95
CA ILE A 97 -32.32 -8.31 32.37
C ILE A 97 -32.72 -7.29 33.44
N THR A 98 -33.75 -6.51 33.21
CA THR A 98 -34.23 -5.47 34.14
C THR A 98 -35.64 -5.79 34.57
N GLY A 99 -35.83 -5.90 35.87
CA GLY A 99 -37.18 -6.15 36.46
C GLY A 99 -38.12 -4.97 36.27
N VAL A 100 -39.39 -5.27 36.00
CA VAL A 100 -40.50 -4.30 35.86
C VAL A 100 -41.78 -4.86 36.52
N ASN A 101 -42.79 -4.04 36.72
CA ASN A 101 -44.14 -4.44 37.22
C ASN A 101 -44.12 -5.35 38.48
N GLY A 102 -43.47 -4.87 39.53
CA GLY A 102 -43.35 -5.62 40.80
C GLY A 102 -42.06 -6.39 40.97
N TYR A 103 -41.22 -6.45 39.91
CA TYR A 103 -39.84 -6.94 39.95
C TYR A 103 -38.85 -5.77 39.86
N THR A 104 -37.74 -5.88 40.55
CA THR A 104 -36.75 -4.79 40.65
C THR A 104 -35.35 -5.30 40.41
N GLY A 105 -34.44 -4.36 40.17
CA GLY A 105 -33.03 -4.66 39.96
C GLY A 105 -32.69 -5.07 38.53
N THR A 106 -31.40 -5.24 38.30
CA THR A 106 -30.81 -5.60 36.98
C THR A 106 -29.82 -6.74 37.15
N VAL A 107 -29.97 -7.77 36.34
CA VAL A 107 -29.03 -8.89 36.23
C VAL A 107 -28.33 -8.84 34.90
N LYS A 108 -27.02 -9.01 34.90
CA LYS A 108 -26.21 -9.13 33.73
C LYS A 108 -25.65 -10.54 33.58
N LYS A 109 -25.77 -11.13 32.40
CA LYS A 109 -25.21 -12.43 32.07
C LYS A 109 -24.41 -12.33 30.76
N THR A 110 -23.24 -12.90 30.72
CA THR A 110 -22.37 -12.79 29.55
C THR A 110 -22.49 -14.02 28.64
N PHE A 111 -22.29 -13.80 27.35
CA PHE A 111 -22.14 -14.85 26.37
C PHE A 111 -20.97 -14.50 25.43
N LYS A 112 -20.48 -15.47 24.69
CA LYS A 112 -19.33 -15.28 23.80
C LYS A 112 -19.79 -15.22 22.34
N ILE A 113 -19.30 -14.24 21.61
CA ILE A 113 -19.34 -14.21 20.14
C ILE A 113 -17.95 -14.62 19.66
N THR A 114 -17.84 -15.78 19.02
CA THR A 114 -16.58 -16.28 18.48
C THR A 114 -16.34 -15.72 17.08
N GLN A 115 -15.08 -15.60 16.71
CA GLN A 115 -14.70 -15.18 15.37
C GLN A 115 -15.22 -16.18 14.33
N ALA A 116 -15.64 -15.67 13.17
CA ALA A 116 -15.87 -16.49 11.98
C ALA A 116 -14.52 -16.99 11.44
N ASP A 117 -14.42 -18.26 11.12
CA ASP A 117 -13.19 -18.87 10.65
C ASP A 117 -13.17 -18.91 9.12
N LEU A 118 -12.24 -18.16 8.51
CA LEU A 118 -12.09 -18.09 7.05
C LEU A 118 -11.77 -19.47 6.41
N ALA A 119 -11.17 -20.37 7.19
CA ALA A 119 -10.82 -21.71 6.71
C ALA A 119 -11.92 -22.75 6.98
N ALA A 120 -13.02 -22.39 7.66
CA ALA A 120 -14.11 -23.31 7.91
C ALA A 120 -14.93 -23.60 6.66
N GLU A 121 -15.34 -24.85 6.47
CA GLU A 121 -16.06 -25.34 5.29
C GLU A 121 -17.32 -24.51 4.96
N GLY A 122 -18.08 -24.05 5.94
CA GLY A 122 -19.28 -23.23 5.74
C GLY A 122 -19.04 -21.75 5.42
N THR A 123 -17.80 -21.26 5.53
CA THR A 123 -17.49 -19.84 5.34
C THR A 123 -17.25 -19.48 3.86
N GLU A 124 -16.97 -20.46 3.01
CA GLU A 124 -16.73 -20.28 1.57
C GLU A 124 -15.88 -19.02 1.26
N ALA A 125 -14.81 -18.79 2.06
CA ALA A 125 -13.98 -17.61 1.88
C ALA A 125 -13.14 -17.72 0.60
N LYS A 126 -13.17 -16.66 -0.23
CA LYS A 126 -12.50 -16.61 -1.53
C LYS A 126 -11.59 -15.40 -1.65
N ILE A 127 -10.50 -15.57 -2.40
CA ILE A 127 -9.57 -14.52 -2.81
C ILE A 127 -9.72 -14.34 -4.32
N ALA A 128 -10.01 -13.11 -4.76
CA ALA A 128 -10.05 -12.75 -6.17
C ALA A 128 -9.07 -11.60 -6.45
N ALA A 129 -8.60 -11.46 -7.68
CA ALA A 129 -7.91 -10.26 -8.13
C ALA A 129 -8.90 -9.09 -8.23
N GLY A 130 -8.43 -7.88 -7.97
CA GLY A 130 -9.28 -6.69 -8.09
C GLY A 130 -9.80 -6.54 -9.52
N GLY A 131 -11.10 -6.69 -9.73
CA GLY A 131 -11.78 -6.55 -11.01
C GLY A 131 -12.13 -7.86 -11.74
N ASP A 132 -11.62 -9.02 -11.29
CA ASP A 132 -11.90 -10.31 -11.91
C ASP A 132 -12.96 -11.12 -11.13
N ALA A 133 -13.58 -12.08 -11.81
CA ALA A 133 -14.45 -13.04 -11.16
C ALA A 133 -13.67 -13.88 -10.14
N ALA A 134 -14.31 -14.25 -9.02
CA ALA A 134 -13.69 -14.92 -7.89
C ALA A 134 -12.98 -16.27 -8.21
N ASP A 135 -13.24 -16.85 -9.35
CA ASP A 135 -12.68 -18.14 -9.79
C ASP A 135 -11.66 -18.01 -10.94
N SER A 136 -11.30 -16.77 -11.33
CA SER A 136 -10.29 -16.53 -12.36
C SER A 136 -8.88 -16.74 -11.79
N ALA A 137 -8.01 -17.37 -12.59
CA ALA A 137 -6.60 -17.53 -12.25
C ALA A 137 -5.93 -16.12 -12.17
N ILE A 138 -5.42 -15.76 -11.02
CA ILE A 138 -4.76 -14.47 -10.81
C ILE A 138 -3.46 -14.44 -11.60
N LYS A 139 -3.34 -13.53 -12.57
CA LYS A 139 -2.13 -13.28 -13.35
C LYS A 139 -1.69 -11.83 -13.19
N VAL A 140 -0.40 -11.61 -12.96
CA VAL A 140 0.17 -10.27 -12.82
C VAL A 140 1.53 -10.19 -13.51
N ALA A 141 1.87 -9.04 -14.04
CA ALA A 141 3.19 -8.82 -14.62
C ALA A 141 4.27 -8.81 -13.53
N PHE A 142 5.47 -9.18 -13.90
CA PHE A 142 6.64 -9.13 -13.03
C PHE A 142 6.88 -7.70 -12.50
N VAL A 143 7.17 -7.61 -11.19
CA VAL A 143 7.62 -6.39 -10.51
C VAL A 143 8.91 -6.72 -9.76
N LYS A 144 9.97 -5.94 -9.98
CA LYS A 144 11.33 -6.24 -9.48
C LYS A 144 11.41 -6.41 -7.96
N ASN A 145 10.61 -5.66 -7.21
CA ASN A 145 10.55 -5.74 -5.75
C ASN A 145 9.53 -6.76 -5.22
N GLY A 146 8.90 -7.52 -6.11
CA GLY A 146 7.91 -8.54 -5.83
C GLY A 146 6.50 -8.12 -6.22
N ALA A 147 5.87 -8.94 -7.05
CA ALA A 147 4.49 -8.75 -7.49
C ALA A 147 3.51 -8.92 -6.31
N LYS A 148 2.61 -7.97 -6.13
CA LYS A 148 1.60 -7.93 -5.06
C LYS A 148 0.26 -7.57 -5.67
N PRO A 149 -0.44 -8.54 -6.29
CA PRO A 149 -1.76 -8.28 -6.85
C PRO A 149 -2.71 -7.75 -5.77
N ALA A 150 -3.48 -6.72 -6.11
CA ALA A 150 -4.58 -6.29 -5.25
C ALA A 150 -5.61 -7.41 -5.18
N VAL A 151 -6.06 -7.74 -3.97
CA VAL A 151 -7.02 -8.82 -3.76
C VAL A 151 -8.31 -8.32 -3.13
N VAL A 152 -9.41 -8.94 -3.52
CA VAL A 152 -10.71 -8.80 -2.87
C VAL A 152 -10.99 -10.11 -2.15
N VAL A 153 -11.34 -10.01 -0.87
CA VAL A 153 -11.67 -11.18 -0.05
C VAL A 153 -13.15 -11.14 0.28
N THR A 154 -13.86 -12.20 -0.03
CA THR A 154 -15.26 -12.39 0.34
C THR A 154 -15.40 -13.59 1.26
N ALA A 155 -16.41 -13.58 2.11
CA ALA A 155 -16.74 -14.70 2.98
C ALA A 155 -18.25 -14.80 3.18
N LYS A 156 -18.78 -16.03 3.20
CA LYS A 156 -20.17 -16.33 3.53
C LYS A 156 -20.27 -16.56 5.04
N LEU A 157 -21.12 -15.80 5.71
CA LEU A 157 -21.32 -15.88 7.14
C LEU A 157 -22.37 -16.96 7.50
N ALA A 158 -22.44 -17.34 8.78
CA ALA A 158 -23.35 -18.38 9.28
C ALA A 158 -24.84 -18.08 9.03
N ASN A 159 -25.21 -16.80 8.83
CA ASN A 159 -26.57 -16.41 8.44
C ASN A 159 -26.85 -16.52 6.92
N GLY A 160 -25.89 -17.00 6.14
CA GLY A 160 -25.97 -17.13 4.68
C GLY A 160 -25.57 -15.88 3.88
N ASN A 161 -25.32 -14.75 4.54
CA ASN A 161 -24.92 -13.51 3.87
C ASN A 161 -23.45 -13.56 3.44
N THR A 162 -23.19 -13.15 2.19
CA THR A 162 -21.80 -12.96 1.70
C THR A 162 -21.37 -11.52 1.93
N VAL A 163 -20.21 -11.35 2.56
CA VAL A 163 -19.64 -10.05 2.89
C VAL A 163 -18.27 -9.88 2.23
N THR A 164 -17.96 -8.65 1.80
CA THR A 164 -16.62 -8.27 1.34
C THR A 164 -15.84 -7.75 2.54
N LEU A 165 -14.70 -8.37 2.79
CA LEU A 165 -13.84 -8.05 3.92
C LEU A 165 -12.92 -6.86 3.60
N LYS A 166 -12.51 -6.13 4.65
CA LYS A 166 -11.60 -4.97 4.55
C LYS A 166 -10.22 -5.30 5.07
N GLU A 167 -9.20 -5.11 4.22
CA GLU A 167 -7.82 -5.26 4.65
C GLU A 167 -7.48 -4.31 5.82
N GLY A 168 -6.66 -4.79 6.75
CA GLY A 168 -6.28 -4.06 7.96
C GLY A 168 -7.31 -4.14 9.09
N LYS A 169 -8.62 -4.26 8.78
CA LYS A 169 -9.69 -4.45 9.76
C LYS A 169 -10.03 -5.92 9.94
N ASP A 170 -10.41 -6.59 8.87
CA ASP A 170 -10.97 -7.95 8.89
C ASP A 170 -9.93 -9.01 8.52
N TYR A 171 -8.86 -8.64 7.83
CA TYR A 171 -7.75 -9.52 7.48
C TYR A 171 -6.45 -8.76 7.26
N THR A 172 -5.36 -9.52 7.17
CA THR A 172 -4.06 -9.09 6.64
C THR A 172 -3.66 -9.98 5.49
N VAL A 173 -2.89 -9.43 4.52
CA VAL A 173 -2.40 -10.18 3.37
C VAL A 173 -0.87 -10.24 3.37
N THR A 174 -0.31 -11.39 2.98
CA THR A 174 1.12 -11.60 2.77
C THR A 174 1.36 -12.36 1.49
N TYR A 175 2.54 -12.13 0.88
CA TYR A 175 2.94 -12.74 -0.38
C TYR A 175 4.23 -13.52 -0.19
N ALA A 176 4.32 -14.68 -0.84
CA ALA A 176 5.52 -15.51 -0.88
C ALA A 176 5.87 -15.87 -2.32
N ASN A 177 7.16 -16.14 -2.60
CA ASN A 177 7.68 -16.53 -3.93
C ASN A 177 7.33 -15.55 -5.07
N ASN A 178 7.11 -14.27 -4.75
CA ASN A 178 6.54 -13.27 -5.64
C ASN A 178 7.58 -12.40 -6.36
N LYS A 179 8.85 -12.84 -6.45
CA LYS A 179 9.98 -12.04 -6.98
C LYS A 179 10.53 -12.53 -8.32
N ALA A 180 9.93 -13.53 -8.92
CA ALA A 180 10.38 -14.08 -10.21
C ALA A 180 9.19 -14.51 -11.05
N VAL A 181 9.34 -14.44 -12.35
CA VAL A 181 8.36 -14.97 -13.32
C VAL A 181 8.14 -16.46 -13.06
N SER A 182 6.87 -16.86 -13.03
CA SER A 182 6.42 -18.24 -12.81
C SER A 182 5.69 -18.84 -14.02
N GLU A 183 5.21 -18.00 -14.93
CA GLU A 183 4.52 -18.47 -16.16
C GLU A 183 5.43 -19.35 -17.00
N GLY A 184 4.90 -20.46 -17.49
CA GLY A 184 5.63 -21.43 -18.32
C GLY A 184 6.72 -22.22 -17.59
N LYS A 185 6.85 -22.08 -16.25
CA LYS A 185 7.84 -22.82 -15.44
C LYS A 185 7.20 -23.99 -14.70
N ASN A 186 7.85 -25.14 -14.76
CA ASN A 186 7.47 -26.30 -13.95
C ASN A 186 7.94 -26.13 -12.51
N LEU A 187 7.14 -25.45 -11.68
CA LEU A 187 7.43 -25.18 -10.29
C LEU A 187 6.72 -26.19 -9.38
N THR A 188 7.40 -26.64 -8.34
CA THR A 188 6.74 -27.41 -7.28
C THR A 188 5.79 -26.48 -6.49
N GLU A 189 4.76 -27.02 -5.88
CA GLU A 189 3.74 -26.29 -5.11
C GLU A 189 4.37 -25.30 -4.09
N LYS A 190 5.43 -25.72 -3.40
CA LYS A 190 6.16 -24.89 -2.42
C LYS A 190 6.86 -23.66 -3.03
N LYS A 191 7.08 -23.66 -4.35
CA LYS A 191 7.76 -22.58 -5.08
C LYS A 191 6.79 -21.70 -5.89
N LEU A 192 5.51 -22.04 -5.95
CA LEU A 192 4.50 -21.22 -6.61
C LEU A 192 4.33 -19.87 -5.89
N PRO A 193 4.11 -18.78 -6.61
CA PRO A 193 3.71 -17.53 -6.02
C PRO A 193 2.41 -17.70 -5.23
N LEU A 194 2.38 -17.19 -4.00
CA LEU A 194 1.33 -17.48 -3.05
C LEU A 194 0.86 -16.22 -2.33
N ILE A 195 -0.44 -16.03 -2.29
CA ILE A 195 -1.17 -15.08 -1.45
C ILE A 195 -1.62 -15.84 -0.21
N THR A 196 -1.38 -15.29 0.97
CA THR A 196 -1.96 -15.78 2.23
C THR A 196 -2.75 -14.65 2.87
N VAL A 197 -4.05 -14.88 3.06
CA VAL A 197 -4.97 -14.01 3.80
C VAL A 197 -5.16 -14.61 5.18
N LYS A 198 -4.90 -13.81 6.23
CA LYS A 198 -5.08 -14.19 7.62
C LYS A 198 -6.17 -13.33 8.27
N GLY A 199 -7.19 -13.95 8.82
CA GLY A 199 -8.29 -13.29 9.51
C GLY A 199 -7.82 -12.47 10.71
N LYS A 200 -8.54 -11.36 10.95
CA LYS A 200 -8.32 -10.39 12.03
C LYS A 200 -9.67 -9.82 12.51
N GLY A 201 -9.72 -9.26 13.71
CA GLY A 201 -10.94 -8.67 14.24
C GLY A 201 -12.03 -9.71 14.46
N ASN A 202 -13.11 -9.64 13.69
CA ASN A 202 -14.23 -10.58 13.74
C ASN A 202 -13.96 -11.92 13.03
N PHE A 203 -12.79 -12.04 12.39
CA PHE A 203 -12.39 -13.21 11.61
C PHE A 203 -11.12 -13.85 12.18
N LYS A 204 -10.98 -15.15 12.00
CA LYS A 204 -9.78 -15.95 12.30
C LYS A 204 -9.50 -16.90 11.14
N GLY A 205 -8.47 -17.74 11.30
CA GLY A 205 -8.06 -18.70 10.27
C GLY A 205 -7.26 -18.05 9.15
N SER A 206 -6.89 -18.85 8.15
CA SER A 206 -6.14 -18.39 6.99
C SER A 206 -6.53 -19.16 5.74
N ILE A 207 -6.67 -18.45 4.63
CA ILE A 207 -6.86 -19.02 3.30
C ILE A 207 -5.70 -18.64 2.40
N LYS A 208 -5.45 -19.46 1.37
CA LYS A 208 -4.33 -19.32 0.47
C LYS A 208 -4.79 -19.42 -0.98
N GLN A 209 -4.16 -18.63 -1.86
CA GLN A 209 -4.38 -18.65 -3.29
C GLN A 209 -3.05 -18.52 -4.02
N THR A 210 -2.78 -19.41 -4.96
CA THR A 210 -1.64 -19.27 -5.86
C THR A 210 -1.95 -18.26 -6.95
N PHE A 211 -0.89 -17.63 -7.50
CA PHE A 211 -1.03 -16.73 -8.64
C PHE A 211 0.13 -16.93 -9.62
N THR A 212 -0.02 -16.42 -10.83
CA THR A 212 0.99 -16.51 -11.88
C THR A 212 1.64 -15.15 -12.09
N ILE A 213 2.96 -15.12 -12.14
CA ILE A 213 3.74 -13.94 -12.51
C ILE A 213 4.20 -14.12 -13.95
N THR A 214 3.73 -13.23 -14.83
CA THR A 214 4.07 -13.22 -16.25
C THR A 214 5.32 -12.38 -16.50
N ASN A 215 5.97 -12.56 -17.65
CA ASN A 215 7.03 -11.66 -18.09
C ASN A 215 6.48 -10.23 -18.25
N LYS A 216 7.31 -9.23 -17.94
CA LYS A 216 7.01 -7.83 -18.19
C LYS A 216 7.61 -7.41 -19.52
N SER A 217 6.91 -6.60 -20.30
CA SER A 217 7.50 -5.93 -21.46
C SER A 217 8.27 -4.67 -21.03
N LEU A 218 9.40 -4.37 -21.66
CA LEU A 218 10.04 -3.06 -21.52
C LEU A 218 9.18 -1.94 -22.11
N ALA A 219 8.35 -2.26 -23.10
CA ALA A 219 7.41 -1.33 -23.75
C ALA A 219 6.04 -1.25 -23.07
N ASP A 220 5.95 -1.67 -21.79
CA ASP A 220 4.71 -1.56 -20.99
C ASP A 220 4.32 -0.09 -20.83
N THR A 221 3.13 0.28 -21.34
CA THR A 221 2.61 1.65 -21.29
C THR A 221 1.88 1.99 -19.99
N VAL A 222 1.46 0.97 -19.25
CA VAL A 222 0.74 1.14 -17.96
C VAL A 222 1.75 1.43 -16.84
N ASN A 223 2.87 0.70 -16.85
CA ASN A 223 3.96 0.87 -15.88
C ASN A 223 5.26 1.14 -16.65
N PRO A 224 5.44 2.36 -17.17
CA PRO A 224 6.47 2.66 -18.17
C PRO A 224 7.88 2.51 -17.62
N ILE A 225 8.75 1.99 -18.47
CA ILE A 225 10.19 1.97 -18.26
C ILE A 225 10.74 3.30 -18.74
N THR A 226 11.55 3.95 -17.91
CA THR A 226 12.23 5.20 -18.27
C THR A 226 13.64 4.91 -18.77
N VAL A 227 13.98 5.42 -19.95
CA VAL A 227 15.32 5.34 -20.53
C VAL A 227 15.90 6.74 -20.60
N THR A 228 17.06 6.93 -19.98
CA THR A 228 17.83 8.17 -20.06
C THR A 228 19.17 7.89 -20.71
N VAL A 229 19.49 8.63 -21.74
CA VAL A 229 20.76 8.54 -22.46
C VAL A 229 21.36 9.96 -22.60
N THR A 230 22.68 10.05 -22.75
CA THR A 230 23.38 11.33 -22.87
C THR A 230 24.23 11.34 -24.13
N ASP A 231 24.28 12.47 -24.80
CA ASP A 231 25.20 12.72 -25.93
C ASP A 231 26.65 12.57 -25.48
N VAL A 232 27.54 12.15 -26.38
CA VAL A 232 28.93 11.80 -26.11
C VAL A 232 29.86 12.65 -26.95
N PRO A 233 30.89 13.26 -26.37
CA PRO A 233 31.82 14.06 -27.16
C PRO A 233 32.74 13.19 -28.06
N ALA A 234 33.01 13.65 -29.25
CA ALA A 234 34.03 13.07 -30.11
C ALA A 234 35.40 13.12 -29.41
N ASN A 235 36.12 12.01 -29.44
CA ASN A 235 37.47 11.95 -28.86
C ASN A 235 38.43 11.25 -29.83
N LYS A 236 39.19 12.02 -30.53
CA LYS A 236 40.10 11.54 -31.57
C LYS A 236 41.15 10.54 -31.08
N ASN A 237 41.33 10.34 -29.77
CA ASN A 237 42.46 9.61 -29.24
C ASN A 237 42.17 8.28 -28.56
N LYS A 238 40.90 7.91 -28.21
CA LYS A 238 40.62 6.69 -27.40
C LYS A 238 39.28 6.03 -27.61
N GLY A 239 38.68 6.12 -28.71
CA GLY A 239 37.62 5.33 -29.30
C GLY A 239 36.79 4.39 -28.45
N LYS A 240 36.06 4.85 -27.46
CA LYS A 240 34.91 4.13 -26.92
C LYS A 240 33.79 5.13 -26.63
N PHE A 241 32.97 5.39 -27.67
CA PHE A 241 31.86 6.35 -27.56
C PHE A 241 30.50 5.66 -27.50
N VAL A 242 30.42 4.62 -26.68
CA VAL A 242 29.17 3.94 -26.42
C VAL A 242 28.54 4.59 -25.20
N SER A 243 27.53 5.43 -25.40
CA SER A 243 26.72 5.92 -24.30
C SER A 243 25.98 4.75 -23.69
N LYS A 244 26.04 4.59 -22.37
CA LYS A 244 25.27 3.59 -21.67
C LYS A 244 23.99 4.22 -21.14
N PRO A 245 22.81 3.70 -21.51
CA PRO A 245 21.55 4.20 -21.01
C PRO A 245 21.37 3.89 -19.50
N VAL A 246 20.72 4.78 -18.79
CA VAL A 246 20.18 4.48 -17.47
C VAL A 246 18.72 4.09 -17.65
N ILE A 247 18.38 2.87 -17.28
CA ILE A 247 17.04 2.30 -17.45
C ILE A 247 16.46 2.05 -16.06
N THR A 248 15.28 2.59 -15.81
CA THR A 248 14.58 2.43 -14.51
C THR A 248 13.15 1.97 -14.72
N ASP A 249 12.67 1.15 -13.79
CA ASP A 249 11.27 0.78 -13.74
C ASP A 249 10.39 1.91 -13.17
N GLU A 250 9.08 1.70 -13.13
CA GLU A 250 8.08 2.63 -12.63
C GLU A 250 8.31 3.07 -11.16
N ASN A 251 9.09 2.33 -10.40
CA ASN A 251 9.45 2.63 -9.02
C ASN A 251 10.84 3.31 -8.92
N GLY A 252 11.45 3.66 -10.05
CA GLY A 252 12.81 4.23 -10.11
C GLY A 252 13.93 3.21 -9.85
N THR A 253 13.62 1.90 -9.83
CA THR A 253 14.64 0.86 -9.63
C THR A 253 15.43 0.63 -10.91
N LYS A 254 16.74 0.74 -10.84
CA LYS A 254 17.60 0.52 -12.01
C LYS A 254 17.58 -0.93 -12.48
N LEU A 255 17.40 -1.11 -13.78
CA LEU A 255 17.54 -2.39 -14.46
C LEU A 255 19.04 -2.67 -14.74
N LYS A 256 19.39 -3.96 -14.83
CA LYS A 256 20.77 -4.43 -15.02
C LYS A 256 20.99 -4.99 -16.42
N GLU A 257 22.00 -4.47 -17.12
CA GLU A 257 22.45 -5.02 -18.39
C GLU A 257 22.86 -6.51 -18.25
N ASN A 258 22.57 -7.31 -19.25
CA ASN A 258 22.78 -8.78 -19.32
C ASN A 258 21.96 -9.61 -18.32
N THR A 259 21.12 -8.97 -17.48
CA THR A 259 20.19 -9.65 -16.58
C THR A 259 18.75 -9.32 -16.93
N ASP A 260 18.44 -8.01 -16.99
CA ASP A 260 17.10 -7.48 -17.22
C ASP A 260 16.91 -7.04 -18.69
N TYR A 261 18.00 -6.71 -19.38
CA TYR A 261 18.03 -6.32 -20.80
C TYR A 261 19.40 -6.57 -21.45
N LYS A 262 19.42 -6.49 -22.78
CA LYS A 262 20.62 -6.49 -23.61
C LYS A 262 20.66 -5.22 -24.47
N LEU A 263 21.84 -4.77 -24.84
CA LEU A 263 22.04 -3.61 -25.71
C LEU A 263 22.67 -4.02 -27.04
N SER A 264 22.18 -3.40 -28.11
CA SER A 264 22.88 -3.32 -29.39
C SER A 264 22.89 -1.88 -29.89
N TYR A 265 23.79 -1.55 -30.77
CA TYR A 265 24.03 -0.18 -31.22
C TYR A 265 24.06 -0.14 -32.75
N SER A 266 23.50 0.93 -33.35
CA SER A 266 23.50 1.16 -34.77
C SER A 266 23.80 2.62 -35.07
N LEU A 267 24.67 2.90 -36.06
CA LEU A 267 24.82 4.22 -36.63
C LEU A 267 23.64 4.52 -37.55
N LEU A 268 22.96 5.63 -37.32
CA LEU A 268 21.91 6.10 -38.21
C LEU A 268 22.55 6.85 -39.40
N THR A 269 22.22 6.39 -40.60
CA THR A 269 22.66 7.01 -41.87
C THR A 269 21.42 7.36 -42.70
N GLU A 270 21.62 8.14 -43.78
CA GLU A 270 20.54 8.46 -44.73
C GLU A 270 19.94 7.21 -45.40
N THR A 271 20.73 6.14 -45.53
CA THR A 271 20.30 4.87 -46.13
C THR A 271 19.80 3.85 -45.14
N GLY A 272 19.77 4.15 -43.83
CA GLY A 272 19.26 3.27 -42.78
C GLY A 272 20.22 3.13 -41.58
N ALA A 273 19.96 2.15 -40.73
CA ALA A 273 20.74 1.86 -39.55
C ALA A 273 21.83 0.80 -39.86
N VAL A 274 23.08 1.11 -39.56
CA VAL A 274 24.23 0.21 -39.70
C VAL A 274 24.64 -0.30 -38.33
N GLU A 275 24.61 -1.62 -38.12
CA GLU A 275 24.95 -2.23 -36.83
C GLU A 275 26.43 -1.95 -36.47
N LEU A 276 26.65 -1.63 -35.21
CA LEU A 276 27.97 -1.33 -34.65
C LEU A 276 28.42 -2.46 -33.74
N ASP A 277 29.58 -3.03 -34.01
CA ASP A 277 30.28 -3.85 -33.02
C ASP A 277 30.79 -2.97 -31.88
N THR A 278 30.31 -3.20 -30.66
CA THR A 278 30.70 -2.42 -29.48
C THR A 278 32.18 -2.49 -29.10
N LYS A 279 32.94 -3.41 -29.69
CA LYS A 279 34.39 -3.56 -29.50
C LYS A 279 35.18 -2.78 -30.54
N THR A 280 34.71 -2.73 -31.79
CA THR A 280 35.41 -2.22 -32.95
C THR A 280 34.69 -1.09 -33.68
N GLY A 281 33.36 -1.00 -33.56
CA GLY A 281 32.52 -0.01 -34.24
C GLY A 281 32.51 1.33 -33.48
N ILE A 282 33.54 2.14 -33.73
CA ILE A 282 33.71 3.45 -33.09
C ILE A 282 33.15 4.53 -33.98
N VAL A 283 32.24 5.36 -33.46
CA VAL A 283 31.72 6.54 -34.13
C VAL A 283 32.34 7.78 -33.49
N ASN A 284 33.10 8.56 -34.25
CA ASN A 284 33.84 9.74 -33.79
C ASN A 284 33.47 11.02 -34.52
N GLU A 285 32.65 10.93 -35.53
CA GLU A 285 32.27 12.09 -36.34
C GLU A 285 31.20 12.90 -35.59
N PRO A 286 31.53 14.17 -35.22
CA PRO A 286 30.52 15.07 -34.64
C PRO A 286 29.33 15.23 -35.58
N GLY A 287 28.10 15.22 -34.99
CA GLY A 287 26.85 15.24 -35.72
C GLY A 287 26.28 13.86 -36.01
N SER A 288 27.07 12.78 -35.89
CA SER A 288 26.53 11.42 -36.03
C SER A 288 25.56 11.08 -34.93
N THR A 289 24.49 10.32 -35.28
CA THR A 289 23.51 9.81 -34.34
C THR A 289 23.64 8.29 -34.23
N VAL A 290 23.75 7.80 -33.01
CA VAL A 290 23.79 6.38 -32.69
C VAL A 290 22.52 5.96 -32.00
N ARG A 291 21.85 4.94 -32.51
CA ARG A 291 20.70 4.30 -31.89
C ARG A 291 21.12 3.17 -30.98
N ILE A 292 20.58 3.16 -29.78
CA ILE A 292 20.67 2.06 -28.83
C ILE A 292 19.37 1.29 -28.94
N THR A 293 19.46 0.00 -29.25
CA THR A 293 18.33 -0.93 -29.15
C THR A 293 18.44 -1.70 -27.83
N ILE A 294 17.41 -1.62 -27.02
CA ILE A 294 17.31 -2.21 -25.68
C ILE A 294 16.32 -3.36 -25.77
N THR A 295 16.81 -4.59 -25.73
CA THR A 295 15.97 -5.80 -25.81
C THR A 295 15.82 -6.41 -24.42
N GLY A 296 14.59 -6.66 -24.00
CA GLY A 296 14.28 -7.26 -22.70
C GLY A 296 14.91 -8.64 -22.53
N ALA A 297 15.38 -8.94 -21.31
CA ALA A 297 15.97 -10.22 -20.94
C ALA A 297 15.44 -10.67 -19.57
N GLY A 298 15.60 -11.95 -19.24
CA GLY A 298 15.17 -12.49 -17.95
C GLY A 298 13.69 -12.32 -17.72
N ASN A 299 13.32 -11.58 -16.70
CA ASN A 299 11.92 -11.32 -16.35
C ASN A 299 11.25 -10.23 -17.21
N TYR A 300 12.02 -9.58 -18.10
CA TYR A 300 11.56 -8.51 -19.01
C TYR A 300 11.43 -8.98 -20.46
N GLN A 301 11.19 -10.26 -20.69
CA GLN A 301 11.01 -10.87 -22.02
C GLN A 301 9.53 -10.90 -22.48
N GLY A 302 8.68 -9.98 -21.99
CA GLY A 302 7.30 -9.87 -22.44
C GLY A 302 7.22 -9.55 -23.94
N GLU A 303 6.04 -9.71 -24.52
CA GLU A 303 5.79 -9.41 -25.92
C GLU A 303 6.15 -7.95 -26.24
N GLY A 304 6.80 -7.72 -27.38
CA GLY A 304 7.23 -6.39 -27.82
C GLY A 304 8.28 -5.74 -26.91
N SER A 305 9.05 -6.52 -26.12
CA SER A 305 10.00 -5.99 -25.13
C SER A 305 11.26 -5.42 -25.77
N VAL A 306 11.08 -4.39 -26.58
CA VAL A 306 12.16 -3.63 -27.23
C VAL A 306 11.90 -2.14 -27.08
N LEU A 307 12.92 -1.40 -26.65
CA LEU A 307 12.94 0.06 -26.63
C LEU A 307 14.12 0.56 -27.44
N THR A 308 14.02 1.79 -27.94
CA THR A 308 15.14 2.48 -28.59
C THR A 308 15.40 3.83 -27.93
N ALA A 309 16.66 4.26 -27.95
CA ALA A 309 17.07 5.59 -27.55
C ALA A 309 18.25 6.04 -28.40
N ASP A 310 18.24 7.28 -28.81
CA ASP A 310 19.28 7.83 -29.68
C ASP A 310 20.18 8.80 -28.90
N TYR A 311 21.46 8.82 -29.20
CA TYR A 311 22.39 9.83 -28.71
C TYR A 311 23.29 10.33 -29.87
N ARG A 312 23.77 11.56 -29.73
CA ARG A 312 24.63 12.21 -30.75
C ARG A 312 26.08 12.20 -30.32
N ILE A 313 26.95 12.19 -31.31
CA ILE A 313 28.37 12.47 -31.12
C ILE A 313 28.55 13.99 -31.25
N THR A 314 29.06 14.63 -30.21
CA THR A 314 29.19 16.08 -30.10
C THR A 314 30.63 16.53 -30.27
N GLU A 315 30.86 17.82 -30.60
CA GLU A 315 32.15 18.40 -30.81
C GLU A 315 32.98 18.54 -29.53
N LEU A 316 32.32 18.96 -28.44
CA LEU A 316 32.97 19.41 -27.22
C LEU A 316 32.58 18.56 -26.00
N ASP A 317 33.55 18.31 -25.13
CA ASP A 317 33.36 17.55 -23.89
C ASP A 317 32.93 18.48 -22.76
N PHE A 318 31.65 18.37 -22.37
CA PHE A 318 31.07 19.14 -21.27
C PHE A 318 31.77 18.93 -19.92
N LYS A 319 32.53 17.85 -19.72
CA LYS A 319 33.33 17.65 -18.50
C LYS A 319 34.40 18.75 -18.33
N LYS A 320 34.83 19.39 -19.44
CA LYS A 320 35.86 20.43 -19.45
C LYS A 320 35.32 21.83 -19.08
N VAL A 321 33.99 22.03 -18.95
CA VAL A 321 33.45 23.32 -18.52
C VAL A 321 33.92 23.69 -17.12
N THR A 322 34.08 25.00 -16.87
CA THR A 322 34.24 25.53 -15.52
C THR A 322 32.88 25.90 -14.99
N VAL A 323 32.53 25.41 -13.79
CA VAL A 323 31.23 25.68 -13.16
C VAL A 323 31.47 26.39 -11.84
N LYS A 324 30.83 27.54 -11.65
CA LYS A 324 30.79 28.27 -10.39
C LYS A 324 29.33 28.35 -9.93
N VAL A 325 29.05 27.99 -8.67
CA VAL A 325 27.76 28.21 -8.03
C VAL A 325 27.83 29.55 -7.27
N VAL A 326 26.86 30.41 -7.51
CA VAL A 326 26.79 31.76 -6.94
C VAL A 326 25.37 32.01 -6.42
N PRO A 327 25.20 32.29 -5.12
CA PRO A 327 26.24 32.30 -4.07
C PRO A 327 26.73 30.89 -3.73
N LYS A 328 27.93 30.76 -3.18
CA LYS A 328 28.52 29.46 -2.78
C LYS A 328 27.67 28.70 -1.74
N THR A 329 26.86 29.40 -0.96
CA THR A 329 25.97 28.86 0.08
C THR A 329 24.55 29.31 -0.19
N LEU A 330 23.66 28.36 -0.39
CA LEU A 330 22.23 28.58 -0.59
C LEU A 330 21.47 28.40 0.72
N PRO A 331 20.35 29.13 0.93
CA PRO A 331 19.60 29.07 2.18
C PRO A 331 18.89 27.72 2.35
N TYR A 332 18.90 27.21 3.59
CA TYR A 332 18.08 26.06 3.96
C TYR A 332 16.61 26.47 4.09
N THR A 333 15.74 25.80 3.37
CA THR A 333 14.29 26.14 3.26
C THR A 333 13.37 25.03 3.77
N MET A 334 13.88 23.90 4.27
CA MET A 334 13.14 22.65 4.57
C MET A 334 12.49 22.00 3.33
N LYS A 335 12.76 22.54 2.16
CA LYS A 335 12.29 22.01 0.85
C LYS A 335 13.50 21.71 -0.02
N PRO A 336 13.37 20.89 -1.08
CA PRO A 336 14.44 20.71 -2.04
C PRO A 336 14.95 22.05 -2.59
N VAL A 337 16.25 22.29 -2.47
CA VAL A 337 16.91 23.47 -3.05
C VAL A 337 17.27 23.13 -4.50
N THR A 338 16.73 23.89 -5.44
CA THR A 338 17.00 23.81 -6.88
C THR A 338 17.77 25.04 -7.33
N LEU A 339 18.66 24.87 -8.30
CA LEU A 339 19.45 25.95 -8.89
C LEU A 339 18.77 26.47 -10.16
N THR A 340 18.88 27.76 -10.37
CA THR A 340 18.45 28.46 -11.57
C THR A 340 19.65 28.85 -12.43
N GLU A 341 19.45 29.50 -13.58
CA GLU A 341 20.53 30.03 -14.39
C GLU A 341 21.36 31.07 -13.62
N ASP A 342 20.71 31.90 -12.80
CA ASP A 342 21.38 32.95 -12.00
C ASP A 342 22.30 32.37 -10.90
N ASP A 343 22.05 31.16 -10.48
CA ASP A 343 22.88 30.45 -9.50
C ASP A 343 24.12 29.79 -10.09
N LEU A 344 24.24 29.75 -11.41
CA LEU A 344 25.26 28.98 -12.13
C LEU A 344 25.99 29.84 -13.18
N VAL A 345 27.28 30.01 -13.02
CA VAL A 345 28.16 30.55 -14.09
C VAL A 345 28.92 29.39 -14.68
N ILE A 346 28.60 29.04 -15.93
CA ILE A 346 29.21 27.93 -16.65
C ILE A 346 29.96 28.46 -17.89
N THR A 347 31.26 28.22 -17.92
CA THR A 347 32.10 28.70 -19.03
C THR A 347 32.94 27.57 -19.58
N MET A 348 33.23 27.63 -20.88
CA MET A 348 34.12 26.71 -21.56
C MET A 348 35.15 27.47 -22.40
N LYS A 349 36.41 27.06 -22.29
CA LYS A 349 37.48 27.54 -23.18
C LYS A 349 37.47 26.69 -24.44
N VAL A 350 37.10 27.28 -25.55
CA VAL A 350 37.07 26.67 -26.89
C VAL A 350 38.24 27.17 -27.75
N GLY A 351 38.89 26.25 -28.44
CA GLY A 351 40.11 26.55 -29.22
C GLY A 351 41.40 26.39 -28.41
N THR A 352 42.54 26.69 -29.05
CA THR A 352 43.88 26.50 -28.49
C THR A 352 44.73 27.76 -28.64
N GLY A 353 45.70 27.94 -27.73
CA GLY A 353 46.67 29.02 -27.76
C GLY A 353 46.02 30.42 -27.63
N LYS A 354 46.50 31.39 -28.41
CA LYS A 354 46.04 32.78 -28.40
C LYS A 354 44.66 33.00 -29.04
N GLN A 355 44.16 32.01 -29.78
CA GLN A 355 42.84 32.07 -30.44
C GLN A 355 41.73 31.40 -29.59
N ALA A 356 42.05 30.99 -28.40
CA ALA A 356 41.04 30.39 -27.50
C ALA A 356 40.06 31.44 -27.01
N VAL A 357 38.75 31.14 -27.15
CA VAL A 357 37.65 31.97 -26.71
C VAL A 357 37.03 31.32 -25.49
N VAL A 358 36.54 32.12 -24.54
CA VAL A 358 35.76 31.64 -23.41
C VAL A 358 34.27 31.86 -23.74
N GLU A 359 33.55 30.78 -23.91
CA GLU A 359 32.13 30.79 -24.14
C GLU A 359 31.40 30.61 -22.80
N GLU A 360 30.34 31.38 -22.58
CA GLU A 360 29.40 31.21 -21.46
C GLU A 360 28.19 30.39 -21.94
N LEU A 361 27.88 29.33 -21.23
CA LEU A 361 26.80 28.42 -21.57
C LEU A 361 25.51 28.81 -20.83
N LYS A 362 24.37 28.75 -21.53
CA LYS A 362 23.05 29.06 -21.02
C LYS A 362 22.26 27.83 -20.64
N LEU A 363 21.35 27.97 -19.68
CA LEU A 363 20.43 26.91 -19.29
C LEU A 363 19.33 26.71 -20.33
N ILE A 364 19.19 25.51 -20.84
CA ILE A 364 18.12 25.13 -21.77
C ILE A 364 16.91 24.68 -20.96
N THR A 365 15.80 25.39 -21.06
CA THR A 365 14.56 25.17 -20.32
C THR A 365 13.38 24.76 -21.19
N ASP A 366 13.48 24.94 -22.49
CA ASP A 366 12.43 24.66 -23.48
C ASP A 366 12.42 23.21 -24.00
N GLY A 367 13.35 22.38 -23.51
CA GLY A 367 13.46 20.97 -23.90
C GLY A 367 14.15 20.74 -25.26
N ASP A 368 14.64 21.79 -25.92
CA ASP A 368 15.38 21.68 -27.20
C ASP A 368 16.85 21.40 -26.97
N ASP A 369 17.18 20.11 -26.86
CA ASP A 369 18.57 19.63 -26.65
C ASP A 369 19.51 19.88 -27.85
N THR A 370 19.00 20.44 -28.96
CA THR A 370 19.82 20.80 -30.12
C THR A 370 20.51 22.16 -29.95
N LYS A 371 20.01 23.00 -29.03
CA LYS A 371 20.61 24.29 -28.71
C LYS A 371 21.90 24.15 -27.92
N ASP A 372 22.87 25.02 -28.18
CA ASP A 372 24.13 25.06 -27.44
C ASP A 372 23.89 25.57 -26.00
N GLY A 373 24.24 24.74 -25.03
CA GLY A 373 24.04 25.09 -23.63
C GLY A 373 24.13 23.91 -22.67
N TYR A 374 23.36 23.97 -21.60
CA TYR A 374 23.29 22.87 -20.63
C TYR A 374 21.89 22.75 -20.05
N LYS A 375 21.60 21.58 -19.48
CA LYS A 375 20.39 21.34 -18.65
C LYS A 375 20.75 20.72 -17.29
N ILE A 376 19.87 20.92 -16.32
CA ILE A 376 19.95 20.28 -15.00
C ILE A 376 19.19 18.97 -15.04
N ILE A 377 19.88 17.84 -14.80
CA ILE A 377 19.26 16.52 -14.92
C ILE A 377 19.03 15.82 -13.56
N GLY A 378 19.49 16.40 -12.46
CA GLY A 378 19.21 15.86 -11.15
C GLY A 378 19.99 16.47 -10.01
N TYR A 379 19.54 16.16 -8.81
CA TYR A 379 20.14 16.59 -7.55
C TYR A 379 20.39 15.42 -6.61
N LYS A 380 21.33 15.59 -5.69
CA LYS A 380 21.56 14.67 -4.58
C LYS A 380 21.78 15.47 -3.29
N ASN A 381 21.16 15.03 -2.21
CA ASN A 381 21.25 15.63 -0.87
C ASN A 381 20.86 17.13 -0.81
N ASN A 382 19.90 17.56 -1.66
CA ASN A 382 19.53 18.97 -1.81
C ASN A 382 18.36 19.41 -0.88
N VAL A 383 18.00 18.61 0.14
CA VAL A 383 16.94 18.95 1.11
C VAL A 383 17.50 19.44 2.43
N ASN A 384 18.55 18.82 2.93
CA ASN A 384 19.10 19.10 4.25
C ASN A 384 20.31 20.03 4.20
N LYS A 385 20.65 20.68 5.33
CA LYS A 385 21.88 21.44 5.49
C LYS A 385 23.09 20.57 5.22
N GLY A 386 24.10 21.12 4.55
CA GLY A 386 25.33 20.44 4.21
C GLY A 386 25.65 20.49 2.72
N THR A 387 26.48 19.56 2.26
CA THR A 387 26.92 19.50 0.87
C THR A 387 25.89 18.76 -0.01
N ALA A 388 25.31 19.49 -0.92
CA ALA A 388 24.47 18.98 -1.99
C ALA A 388 25.22 18.84 -3.32
N GLN A 389 24.62 18.16 -4.27
CA GLN A 389 25.17 17.99 -5.62
C GLN A 389 24.09 18.29 -6.66
N VAL A 390 24.49 18.88 -7.76
CA VAL A 390 23.71 19.04 -8.98
C VAL A 390 24.44 18.33 -10.12
N THR A 391 23.70 17.61 -10.95
CA THR A 391 24.23 17.01 -12.18
C THR A 391 23.73 17.79 -13.38
N LEU A 392 24.66 18.29 -14.15
CA LEU A 392 24.47 19.06 -15.36
C LEU A 392 24.77 18.20 -16.58
N GLN A 393 24.05 18.39 -17.67
CA GLN A 393 24.26 17.75 -18.95
C GLN A 393 24.45 18.82 -20.03
N GLY A 394 25.47 18.67 -20.86
CA GLY A 394 25.66 19.52 -22.02
C GLY A 394 24.64 19.24 -23.12
N CYS A 395 24.28 20.26 -23.89
CA CYS A 395 23.36 20.25 -25.02
C CYS A 395 23.98 20.88 -26.24
N GLY A 396 23.41 20.64 -27.42
CA GLY A 396 23.94 21.13 -28.69
C GLY A 396 25.32 20.53 -29.04
N LYS A 397 26.33 21.36 -29.22
CA LYS A 397 27.70 20.94 -29.49
C LYS A 397 28.46 20.36 -28.29
N TYR A 398 27.83 20.41 -27.09
CA TYR A 398 28.41 19.93 -25.82
C TYR A 398 27.86 18.58 -25.43
N GLY A 399 28.69 17.55 -25.31
CA GLY A 399 28.25 16.21 -24.85
C GLY A 399 28.81 15.84 -23.50
N GLY A 400 28.09 14.96 -22.80
CA GLY A 400 28.47 14.44 -21.51
C GLY A 400 27.85 15.18 -20.32
N THR A 401 28.24 14.76 -19.13
CA THR A 401 27.67 15.29 -17.87
C THR A 401 28.75 15.73 -16.90
N LYS A 402 28.41 16.71 -16.03
CA LYS A 402 29.30 17.16 -14.94
C LYS A 402 28.49 17.30 -13.65
N THR A 403 28.97 16.68 -12.56
CA THR A 403 28.39 16.84 -11.23
C THR A 403 29.19 17.88 -10.45
N VAL A 404 28.47 18.85 -9.87
CA VAL A 404 29.04 19.94 -9.09
C VAL A 404 28.48 19.94 -7.70
N LYS A 405 29.29 20.29 -6.71
CA LYS A 405 28.90 20.40 -5.31
C LYS A 405 28.53 21.86 -4.99
N PHE A 406 27.50 22.04 -4.18
CA PHE A 406 27.13 23.31 -3.58
C PHE A 406 26.75 23.10 -2.11
N TYR A 407 26.67 24.16 -1.32
CA TYR A 407 26.42 24.07 0.11
C TYR A 407 25.05 24.67 0.45
N ILE A 408 24.28 23.97 1.30
CA ILE A 408 23.02 24.44 1.88
C ILE A 408 23.28 24.77 3.34
N GLY A 409 23.12 26.04 3.71
CA GLY A 409 23.42 26.53 5.05
C GLY A 409 22.28 27.28 5.73
N THR A 410 22.54 27.79 6.91
CA THR A 410 21.64 28.74 7.58
C THR A 410 21.65 30.07 6.83
N ARG A 411 20.48 30.70 6.69
CA ARG A 411 20.38 32.08 6.21
C ARG A 411 21.22 32.97 7.14
N PRO A 412 22.11 33.85 6.63
CA PRO A 412 22.73 34.91 7.42
C PRO A 412 21.62 35.77 8.04
N PHE A 413 21.79 36.18 9.29
CA PHE A 413 20.81 36.94 10.08
C PHE A 413 20.40 38.29 9.40
N PHE A 414 21.20 38.82 8.47
CA PHE A 414 21.00 40.10 7.79
C PHE A 414 20.21 40.06 6.50
N TRP A 415 19.67 38.92 6.09
CA TRP A 415 18.93 38.79 4.80
C TRP A 415 17.59 39.53 4.77
N TRP A 416 17.11 40.00 5.91
CA TRP A 416 15.83 40.75 6.03
C TRP A 416 15.97 42.27 5.85
N ILE A 417 17.18 42.80 5.65
CA ILE A 417 17.47 44.22 5.68
C ILE A 417 17.94 44.74 4.31
N MET A 418 18.08 43.90 3.30
CA MET A 418 18.35 44.36 1.93
C MET A 418 17.12 44.20 1.04
N PRO A 419 16.71 45.31 0.35
CA PRO A 419 15.53 45.36 -0.52
C PRO A 419 15.63 44.41 -1.71
#